data_deb10b7e437b366534e59f3022c01654
#
_entry.id   deb10b7e437b366534e59f3022c01654
#
_cell.length_a   1.000
_cell.length_b   1.000
_cell.length_c   1.000
_cell.angle_alpha   90.00
_cell.angle_beta   90.00
_cell.angle_gamma   90.00
#
_symmetry.space_group_name_H-M   'P 1'
#
loop_
_entity.id
_entity.type
_entity.pdbx_description
1 polymer ?
#
loop_
_entity_poly.entity_id
_entity_poly.type
_entity_poly.pdbx_seq_one_letter_code
_entity_poly.pdbx_strand_id
1 'polypeptide(L)'
;MGNQQPSHPPVPDLRAEVHEGGPVKYHDANAAKGKMFARERVRLLVDEGSFVEDGVFANVSAGDLPADGVVTGSATVAGRPVCVMANDSTVKAGSWGARTVEKIIRIIEKAYASGVPMVYLVDSAGARITDQVDLFPGRRGAGKIFWNQVRASGSIPQVCALFGPSAAGGAYIPAFCDVVVMVEGNASMYLGSDRMVEMVTGEKTTLEEMGGARMHCTQSGVGHFLVTSETDALATVKAYLSYLPSSWEGQPPAAESRPAPSSIDLAALVPESDRQAFDMRRYAKGLLDEDSFFEIHALWAREVLVGFGRLDGEVVGVVGNNSMFKGGVLFIDSADKATRFVQLCDAFNVPLVFLSDVPGFMVGSVVEKAGIIRHGAKMISAISEATVPKFCVVVRKAYGAGLYAMAGPGFEPDATLALPTAKIAVMGAEAAVNAVYANKIAAIEDEQERADFVATKRADYDTDIDVVRLASELVVDDIVAPEALRDELVRRLALARSKDRHFSRRRHGVTPV
;
A
#
# COMPACT_ATOMS: atom_id res chain seq x y z
N MET A 1 -58.14 -26.99 -9.17
CA MET A 1 -56.85 -26.30 -9.06
C MET A 1 -55.92 -27.25 -8.26
N GLY A 2 -55.08 -28.00 -8.94
CA GLY A 2 -54.16 -28.90 -8.30
C GLY A 2 -53.09 -28.11 -7.52
N ASN A 3 -52.99 -28.38 -6.21
CA ASN A 3 -51.87 -27.93 -5.37
C ASN A 3 -50.59 -28.60 -5.91
N GLN A 4 -49.88 -27.96 -6.82
CA GLN A 4 -48.52 -28.36 -7.12
C GLN A 4 -47.70 -28.12 -5.85
N GLN A 5 -47.21 -29.17 -5.20
CA GLN A 5 -46.24 -29.05 -4.14
C GLN A 5 -45.02 -28.27 -4.69
N PRO A 6 -44.50 -27.31 -3.93
CA PRO A 6 -43.30 -26.59 -4.37
C PRO A 6 -42.18 -27.56 -4.70
N SER A 7 -41.49 -27.34 -5.78
CA SER A 7 -40.39 -28.19 -6.27
C SER A 7 -39.13 -28.14 -5.41
N HIS A 8 -39.12 -27.43 -4.30
CA HIS A 8 -38.02 -27.24 -3.37
C HIS A 8 -38.48 -27.32 -1.90
N PRO A 9 -37.58 -27.56 -0.94
CA PRO A 9 -37.87 -27.47 0.50
C PRO A 9 -38.41 -26.08 0.90
N PRO A 10 -38.99 -25.95 2.10
CA PRO A 10 -39.34 -24.64 2.65
C PRO A 10 -38.15 -23.68 2.60
N VAL A 11 -38.40 -22.41 2.27
CA VAL A 11 -37.32 -21.41 2.07
C VAL A 11 -36.35 -21.30 3.25
N PRO A 12 -36.78 -21.36 4.54
CA PRO A 12 -35.86 -21.40 5.67
C PRO A 12 -34.88 -22.57 5.64
N ASP A 13 -35.38 -23.79 5.33
CA ASP A 13 -34.56 -25.02 5.28
C ASP A 13 -33.57 -24.94 4.12
N LEU A 14 -34.03 -24.49 2.94
CA LEU A 14 -33.18 -24.26 1.79
C LEU A 14 -32.07 -23.23 2.08
N ARG A 15 -32.39 -22.19 2.84
CA ARG A 15 -31.37 -21.21 3.28
C ARG A 15 -30.34 -21.82 4.21
N ALA A 16 -30.78 -22.67 5.15
CA ALA A 16 -29.89 -23.39 6.05
C ALA A 16 -28.93 -24.28 5.26
N GLU A 17 -29.43 -25.07 4.30
CA GLU A 17 -28.62 -25.91 3.40
C GLU A 17 -27.58 -25.09 2.63
N VAL A 18 -27.97 -23.93 2.06
CA VAL A 18 -27.03 -23.06 1.35
C VAL A 18 -25.95 -22.50 2.30
N HIS A 19 -26.31 -22.24 3.55
CA HIS A 19 -25.36 -21.73 4.55
C HIS A 19 -24.35 -22.77 5.02
N GLU A 20 -24.63 -24.07 4.85
CA GLU A 20 -23.65 -25.15 5.11
C GLU A 20 -22.48 -25.13 4.11
N GLY A 21 -22.67 -24.55 2.92
CA GLY A 21 -21.67 -24.51 1.87
C GLY A 21 -21.51 -25.84 1.15
N GLY A 22 -20.27 -26.20 0.79
CA GLY A 22 -19.96 -27.45 0.10
C GLY A 22 -19.90 -28.68 1.03
N PRO A 23 -19.62 -29.88 0.47
CA PRO A 23 -19.53 -31.11 1.24
C PRO A 23 -18.54 -31.06 2.39
N VAL A 24 -18.88 -31.72 3.53
CA VAL A 24 -18.09 -31.79 4.79
C VAL A 24 -16.60 -32.10 4.55
N LYS A 25 -16.30 -33.05 3.65
CA LYS A 25 -14.91 -33.44 3.33
C LYS A 25 -14.02 -32.25 2.90
N TYR A 26 -14.61 -31.18 2.32
CA TYR A 26 -13.86 -29.99 1.92
C TYR A 26 -13.67 -29.02 3.09
N HIS A 27 -14.60 -29.00 4.04
CA HIS A 27 -14.42 -28.29 5.32
C HIS A 27 -13.27 -28.92 6.11
N ASP A 28 -13.27 -30.27 6.23
CA ASP A 28 -12.20 -31.01 6.91
C ASP A 28 -10.83 -30.76 6.25
N ALA A 29 -10.78 -30.80 4.91
CA ALA A 29 -9.55 -30.52 4.16
C ALA A 29 -9.05 -29.09 4.33
N ASN A 30 -9.94 -28.11 4.46
CA ASN A 30 -9.58 -26.73 4.76
C ASN A 30 -9.10 -26.59 6.20
N ALA A 31 -9.81 -27.17 7.16
CA ALA A 31 -9.43 -27.13 8.58
C ALA A 31 -8.04 -27.75 8.82
N ALA A 32 -7.71 -28.85 8.12
CA ALA A 32 -6.39 -29.47 8.17
C ALA A 32 -5.25 -28.56 7.68
N LYS A 33 -5.55 -27.52 6.88
CA LYS A 33 -4.62 -26.48 6.42
C LYS A 33 -4.70 -25.20 7.26
N GLY A 34 -5.45 -25.21 8.36
CA GLY A 34 -5.68 -24.01 9.17
C GLY A 34 -6.56 -22.95 8.49
N LYS A 35 -7.35 -23.33 7.47
CA LYS A 35 -8.25 -22.42 6.74
C LYS A 35 -9.64 -22.43 7.36
N MET A 36 -10.21 -21.24 7.51
CA MET A 36 -11.58 -21.05 7.97
C MET A 36 -12.58 -21.21 6.82
N PHE A 37 -13.82 -21.50 7.17
CA PHE A 37 -14.94 -21.42 6.24
C PHE A 37 -15.23 -19.96 5.83
N ALA A 38 -15.66 -19.75 4.59
CA ALA A 38 -15.89 -18.39 4.05
C ALA A 38 -16.85 -17.54 4.90
N ARG A 39 -17.94 -18.13 5.38
CA ARG A 39 -18.91 -17.43 6.23
C ARG A 39 -18.35 -17.10 7.62
N GLU A 40 -17.45 -17.92 8.14
CA GLU A 40 -16.74 -17.64 9.39
C GLU A 40 -15.78 -16.47 9.22
N ARG A 41 -15.05 -16.38 8.09
CA ARG A 41 -14.23 -15.19 7.76
C ARG A 41 -15.07 -13.92 7.73
N VAL A 42 -16.25 -13.98 7.10
CA VAL A 42 -17.18 -12.83 7.07
C VAL A 42 -17.64 -12.49 8.49
N ARG A 43 -18.07 -13.47 9.29
CA ARG A 43 -18.53 -13.27 10.67
C ARG A 43 -17.47 -12.62 11.56
N LEU A 44 -16.20 -13.01 11.41
CA LEU A 44 -15.08 -12.43 12.18
C LEU A 44 -14.66 -11.04 11.69
N LEU A 45 -14.91 -10.72 10.41
CA LEU A 45 -14.60 -9.42 9.84
C LEU A 45 -15.58 -8.34 10.29
N VAL A 46 -16.87 -8.64 10.28
CA VAL A 46 -17.93 -7.65 10.43
C VAL A 46 -18.46 -7.54 11.87
N ASP A 47 -19.16 -6.48 12.17
CA ASP A 47 -19.84 -6.31 13.46
C ASP A 47 -20.95 -7.35 13.60
N GLU A 48 -21.15 -7.86 14.81
CA GLU A 48 -22.12 -8.92 15.09
C GLU A 48 -23.53 -8.51 14.64
N GLY A 49 -24.21 -9.40 13.92
CA GLY A 49 -25.57 -9.20 13.41
C GLY A 49 -25.72 -8.18 12.30
N SER A 50 -24.64 -7.55 11.82
CA SER A 50 -24.71 -6.49 10.79
C SER A 50 -24.77 -7.03 9.35
N PHE A 51 -24.41 -8.29 9.11
CA PHE A 51 -24.28 -8.81 7.75
C PHE A 51 -25.61 -9.11 7.09
N VAL A 52 -25.86 -8.46 5.96
CA VAL A 52 -27.01 -8.69 5.08
C VAL A 52 -26.52 -9.31 3.77
N GLU A 53 -26.80 -10.61 3.59
CA GLU A 53 -26.34 -11.35 2.42
C GLU A 53 -27.19 -11.08 1.18
N ASP A 54 -26.54 -10.83 0.05
CA ASP A 54 -27.14 -10.67 -1.27
C ASP A 54 -26.90 -11.91 -2.13
N GLY A 55 -27.95 -12.39 -2.84
CA GLY A 55 -27.81 -13.49 -3.80
C GLY A 55 -27.56 -14.87 -3.16
N VAL A 56 -28.06 -15.11 -1.94
CA VAL A 56 -27.88 -16.37 -1.21
C VAL A 56 -28.34 -17.59 -2.01
N PHE A 57 -29.42 -17.47 -2.79
CA PHE A 57 -29.98 -18.58 -3.60
C PHE A 57 -29.43 -18.66 -5.03
N ALA A 58 -28.31 -17.97 -5.31
CA ALA A 58 -27.69 -18.07 -6.62
C ALA A 58 -27.29 -19.53 -6.90
N ASN A 59 -27.68 -20.04 -8.06
CA ASN A 59 -27.44 -21.40 -8.55
C ASN A 59 -27.95 -22.54 -7.66
N VAL A 60 -28.83 -22.27 -6.70
CA VAL A 60 -29.38 -23.31 -5.80
C VAL A 60 -30.05 -24.45 -6.57
N SER A 61 -30.63 -24.19 -7.73
CA SER A 61 -31.26 -25.19 -8.59
C SER A 61 -30.25 -26.15 -9.25
N ALA A 62 -28.95 -25.86 -9.20
CA ALA A 62 -27.90 -26.73 -9.71
C ALA A 62 -27.49 -27.82 -8.70
N GLY A 63 -28.04 -27.78 -7.46
CA GLY A 63 -27.91 -28.84 -6.44
C GLY A 63 -26.55 -28.89 -5.73
N ASP A 64 -25.44 -28.72 -6.44
CA ASP A 64 -24.07 -28.81 -5.88
C ASP A 64 -23.31 -27.47 -5.87
N LEU A 65 -24.01 -26.36 -6.06
CA LEU A 65 -23.45 -25.02 -6.19
C LEU A 65 -24.11 -23.99 -5.23
N PRO A 66 -24.12 -24.23 -3.90
CA PRO A 66 -24.73 -23.32 -2.96
C PRO A 66 -24.11 -21.92 -3.06
N ALA A 67 -24.97 -20.88 -3.21
CA ALA A 67 -24.59 -19.48 -3.46
C ALA A 67 -23.59 -19.27 -4.62
N ASP A 68 -23.45 -20.25 -5.51
CA ASP A 68 -22.46 -20.35 -6.58
C ASP A 68 -20.99 -20.17 -6.12
N GLY A 69 -20.68 -20.61 -4.90
CA GLY A 69 -19.31 -20.59 -4.35
C GLY A 69 -18.79 -19.19 -3.99
N VAL A 70 -19.68 -18.20 -3.82
CA VAL A 70 -19.31 -16.87 -3.34
C VAL A 70 -20.38 -16.26 -2.44
N VAL A 71 -19.97 -15.79 -1.27
CA VAL A 71 -20.79 -15.03 -0.33
C VAL A 71 -20.60 -13.54 -0.62
N THR A 72 -21.71 -12.81 -0.80
CA THR A 72 -21.67 -11.35 -1.04
C THR A 72 -22.71 -10.67 -0.18
N GLY A 73 -22.42 -9.49 0.34
CA GLY A 73 -23.35 -8.74 1.16
C GLY A 73 -22.81 -7.41 1.64
N SER A 74 -23.61 -6.69 2.40
CA SER A 74 -23.22 -5.48 3.09
C SER A 74 -23.27 -5.68 4.61
N ALA A 75 -22.41 -4.97 5.32
CA ALA A 75 -22.28 -5.05 6.77
C ALA A 75 -21.69 -3.76 7.34
N THR A 76 -21.39 -3.77 8.63
CA THR A 76 -20.52 -2.76 9.25
C THR A 76 -19.23 -3.37 9.78
N VAL A 77 -18.17 -2.56 9.79
CA VAL A 77 -16.91 -2.84 10.47
C VAL A 77 -16.61 -1.64 11.37
N ALA A 78 -16.55 -1.87 12.66
CA ALA A 78 -16.46 -0.80 13.68
C ALA A 78 -17.52 0.31 13.45
N GLY A 79 -18.77 -0.09 13.23
CA GLY A 79 -19.91 0.80 12.99
C GLY A 79 -19.98 1.43 11.59
N ARG A 80 -19.00 1.23 10.73
CA ARG A 80 -18.91 1.84 9.39
C ARG A 80 -19.37 0.88 8.30
N PRO A 81 -20.26 1.29 7.39
CA PRO A 81 -20.74 0.44 6.30
C PRO A 81 -19.62 -0.03 5.38
N VAL A 82 -19.68 -1.29 4.98
CA VAL A 82 -18.79 -1.92 3.99
C VAL A 82 -19.56 -2.89 3.10
N CYS A 83 -19.06 -3.17 1.91
CA CYS A 83 -19.47 -4.31 1.11
C CYS A 83 -18.41 -5.39 1.15
N VAL A 84 -18.84 -6.66 1.17
CA VAL A 84 -17.96 -7.82 1.30
C VAL A 84 -18.24 -8.83 0.20
N MET A 85 -17.18 -9.42 -0.35
CA MET A 85 -17.19 -10.60 -1.20
C MET A 85 -16.24 -11.64 -0.60
N ALA A 86 -16.69 -12.89 -0.43
CA ALA A 86 -15.88 -13.98 0.07
C ALA A 86 -16.05 -15.24 -0.79
N ASN A 87 -14.96 -15.76 -1.36
CA ASN A 87 -15.01 -17.04 -2.06
C ASN A 87 -15.16 -18.19 -1.07
N ASP A 88 -16.08 -19.11 -1.35
CA ASP A 88 -16.25 -20.35 -0.61
C ASP A 88 -15.50 -21.49 -1.30
N SER A 89 -14.31 -21.80 -0.81
CA SER A 89 -13.46 -22.86 -1.36
C SER A 89 -14.00 -24.27 -1.13
N THR A 90 -15.05 -24.44 -0.32
CA THR A 90 -15.75 -25.72 -0.18
C THR A 90 -16.65 -26.03 -1.37
N VAL A 91 -17.02 -25.01 -2.17
CA VAL A 91 -17.84 -25.13 -3.37
C VAL A 91 -16.97 -25.00 -4.62
N LYS A 92 -16.67 -26.13 -5.29
CA LYS A 92 -15.81 -26.18 -6.50
C LYS A 92 -14.50 -25.39 -6.34
N ALA A 93 -13.85 -25.48 -5.18
CA ALA A 93 -12.62 -24.76 -4.83
C ALA A 93 -12.73 -23.21 -5.00
N GLY A 94 -13.90 -22.63 -4.75
CA GLY A 94 -14.15 -21.19 -4.90
C GLY A 94 -14.09 -20.69 -6.35
N SER A 95 -14.13 -21.60 -7.33
CA SER A 95 -14.02 -21.24 -8.76
C SER A 95 -15.24 -20.48 -9.26
N TRP A 96 -15.00 -19.62 -10.28
CA TRP A 96 -16.01 -18.73 -10.83
C TRP A 96 -16.87 -19.42 -11.89
N GLY A 97 -18.18 -19.38 -11.71
CA GLY A 97 -19.18 -19.61 -12.74
C GLY A 97 -19.91 -18.32 -13.09
N ALA A 98 -20.92 -18.41 -13.96
CA ALA A 98 -21.65 -17.24 -14.43
C ALA A 98 -22.33 -16.46 -13.29
N ARG A 99 -22.87 -17.15 -12.28
CA ARG A 99 -23.52 -16.50 -11.15
C ARG A 99 -22.53 -15.96 -10.13
N THR A 100 -21.37 -16.60 -9.96
CA THR A 100 -20.26 -16.07 -9.18
C THR A 100 -19.84 -14.70 -9.73
N VAL A 101 -19.57 -14.62 -11.04
CA VAL A 101 -19.18 -13.38 -11.72
C VAL A 101 -20.23 -12.28 -11.55
N GLU A 102 -21.52 -12.61 -11.79
CA GLU A 102 -22.61 -11.66 -11.63
C GLU A 102 -22.74 -11.14 -10.19
N LYS A 103 -22.59 -12.00 -9.17
CA LYS A 103 -22.61 -11.57 -7.75
C LYS A 103 -21.46 -10.62 -7.42
N ILE A 104 -20.25 -10.94 -7.90
CA ILE A 104 -19.08 -10.07 -7.70
C ILE A 104 -19.29 -8.71 -8.38
N ILE A 105 -19.78 -8.69 -9.61
CA ILE A 105 -20.10 -7.45 -10.33
C ILE A 105 -21.11 -6.61 -9.52
N ARG A 106 -22.19 -7.22 -9.06
CA ARG A 106 -23.27 -6.54 -8.32
C ARG A 106 -22.79 -5.93 -7.01
N ILE A 107 -21.97 -6.65 -6.25
CA ILE A 107 -21.50 -6.15 -4.96
C ILE A 107 -20.52 -4.97 -5.13
N ILE A 108 -19.67 -5.00 -6.17
CA ILE A 108 -18.78 -3.86 -6.48
C ILE A 108 -19.62 -2.65 -6.96
N GLU A 109 -20.61 -2.88 -7.82
CA GLU A 109 -21.53 -1.83 -8.26
C GLU A 109 -22.28 -1.20 -7.07
N LYS A 110 -22.72 -2.02 -6.10
CA LYS A 110 -23.38 -1.58 -4.87
C LYS A 110 -22.42 -0.76 -3.99
N ALA A 111 -21.20 -1.25 -3.74
CA ALA A 111 -20.18 -0.56 -2.96
C ALA A 111 -19.88 0.84 -3.54
N TYR A 112 -19.62 0.89 -4.86
CA TYR A 112 -19.36 2.14 -5.57
C TYR A 112 -20.54 3.12 -5.50
N ALA A 113 -21.77 2.64 -5.76
CA ALA A 113 -22.96 3.50 -5.73
C ALA A 113 -23.31 4.01 -4.32
N SER A 114 -22.95 3.24 -3.29
CA SER A 114 -23.18 3.61 -1.89
C SER A 114 -22.04 4.42 -1.27
N GLY A 115 -20.91 4.59 -1.97
CA GLY A 115 -19.75 5.28 -1.44
C GLY A 115 -19.16 4.59 -0.21
N VAL A 116 -19.10 3.26 -0.19
CA VAL A 116 -18.58 2.47 0.94
C VAL A 116 -17.43 1.56 0.53
N PRO A 117 -16.50 1.24 1.44
CA PRO A 117 -15.37 0.37 1.14
C PRO A 117 -15.80 -1.01 0.65
N MET A 118 -14.98 -1.58 -0.25
CA MET A 118 -15.14 -2.94 -0.75
C MET A 118 -14.05 -3.86 -0.20
N VAL A 119 -14.45 -4.94 0.46
CA VAL A 119 -13.54 -5.95 1.03
C VAL A 119 -13.67 -7.25 0.24
N TYR A 120 -12.54 -7.75 -0.24
CA TYR A 120 -12.43 -8.99 -0.97
C TYR A 120 -11.72 -10.04 -0.10
N LEU A 121 -12.43 -11.13 0.24
CA LEU A 121 -11.89 -12.29 0.96
C LEU A 121 -11.70 -13.42 -0.07
N VAL A 122 -10.49 -13.54 -0.61
CA VAL A 122 -10.24 -14.35 -1.81
C VAL A 122 -9.65 -15.71 -1.47
N ASP A 123 -10.25 -16.77 -2.05
CA ASP A 123 -9.80 -18.15 -1.99
C ASP A 123 -10.39 -18.91 -3.19
N SER A 124 -9.79 -18.76 -4.39
CA SER A 124 -10.40 -19.19 -5.64
C SER A 124 -9.41 -19.85 -6.59
N ALA A 125 -9.79 -21.01 -7.10
CA ALA A 125 -9.06 -21.72 -8.14
C ALA A 125 -9.20 -21.10 -9.55
N GLY A 126 -9.88 -19.93 -9.68
CA GLY A 126 -10.08 -19.25 -10.96
C GLY A 126 -11.37 -19.64 -11.67
N ALA A 127 -11.43 -19.49 -13.00
CA ALA A 127 -12.64 -19.70 -13.79
C ALA A 127 -12.98 -21.18 -14.00
N ARG A 128 -14.27 -21.55 -13.92
CA ARG A 128 -14.77 -22.86 -14.37
C ARG A 128 -14.73 -22.90 -15.89
N ILE A 129 -13.83 -23.71 -16.44
CA ILE A 129 -13.65 -23.82 -17.91
C ILE A 129 -14.92 -24.33 -18.61
N THR A 130 -15.70 -25.18 -17.91
CA THR A 130 -16.99 -25.68 -18.43
C THR A 130 -18.03 -24.59 -18.66
N ASP A 131 -17.93 -23.49 -17.94
CA ASP A 131 -18.88 -22.36 -17.95
C ASP A 131 -18.33 -21.15 -18.73
N GLN A 132 -17.19 -21.31 -19.43
CA GLN A 132 -16.42 -20.20 -20.01
C GLN A 132 -17.23 -19.25 -20.89
N VAL A 133 -18.19 -19.76 -21.68
CA VAL A 133 -19.00 -18.93 -22.58
C VAL A 133 -19.91 -17.98 -21.81
N ASP A 134 -20.46 -18.45 -20.68
CA ASP A 134 -21.42 -17.69 -19.88
C ASP A 134 -20.75 -16.71 -18.92
N LEU A 135 -19.52 -17.02 -18.47
CA LEU A 135 -18.83 -16.19 -17.46
C LEU A 135 -17.78 -15.23 -18.03
N PHE A 136 -17.20 -15.50 -19.22
CA PHE A 136 -15.97 -14.80 -19.64
C PHE A 136 -16.21 -13.68 -20.65
N PRO A 137 -16.76 -13.90 -21.90
CA PRO A 137 -16.69 -12.90 -22.97
C PRO A 137 -17.80 -11.86 -22.94
N GLY A 138 -18.84 -12.05 -22.13
CA GLY A 138 -20.04 -11.21 -22.11
C GLY A 138 -19.83 -9.80 -21.53
N ARG A 139 -20.75 -8.88 -21.83
CA ARG A 139 -20.75 -7.52 -21.25
C ARG A 139 -20.79 -7.52 -19.72
N ARG A 140 -21.33 -8.55 -19.11
CA ARG A 140 -21.33 -8.82 -17.67
C ARG A 140 -20.49 -10.07 -17.34
N GLY A 141 -19.48 -10.38 -18.16
CA GLY A 141 -18.49 -11.42 -17.91
C GLY A 141 -17.40 -10.94 -16.96
N ALA A 142 -16.39 -11.80 -16.72
CA ALA A 142 -15.30 -11.58 -15.76
C ALA A 142 -14.55 -10.24 -15.96
N GLY A 143 -14.37 -9.79 -17.20
CA GLY A 143 -13.75 -8.49 -17.49
C GLY A 143 -14.50 -7.29 -16.88
N LYS A 144 -15.82 -7.42 -16.62
CA LYS A 144 -16.60 -6.36 -15.99
C LYS A 144 -16.25 -6.18 -14.50
N ILE A 145 -15.74 -7.22 -13.84
CA ILE A 145 -15.21 -7.13 -12.47
C ILE A 145 -14.07 -6.12 -12.45
N PHE A 146 -13.07 -6.29 -13.31
CA PHE A 146 -11.89 -5.42 -13.37
C PHE A 146 -12.25 -3.99 -13.79
N TRP A 147 -13.14 -3.84 -14.77
CA TRP A 147 -13.63 -2.53 -15.16
C TRP A 147 -14.29 -1.79 -13.99
N ASN A 148 -15.10 -2.49 -13.17
CA ASN A 148 -15.73 -1.92 -11.99
C ASN A 148 -14.70 -1.60 -10.89
N GLN A 149 -13.67 -2.45 -10.66
CA GLN A 149 -12.60 -2.18 -9.70
C GLN A 149 -11.81 -0.92 -10.09
N VAL A 150 -11.45 -0.77 -11.38
CA VAL A 150 -10.78 0.43 -11.88
C VAL A 150 -11.65 1.66 -11.72
N ARG A 151 -12.96 1.55 -12.00
CA ARG A 151 -13.92 2.65 -11.79
C ARG A 151 -14.04 3.04 -10.32
N ALA A 152 -13.97 2.06 -9.41
CA ALA A 152 -14.05 2.27 -7.96
C ALA A 152 -12.71 2.76 -7.35
N SER A 153 -11.59 2.54 -8.04
CA SER A 153 -10.26 2.95 -7.59
C SER A 153 -10.18 4.45 -7.34
N GLY A 154 -9.71 4.83 -6.16
CA GLY A 154 -9.68 6.22 -5.70
C GLY A 154 -11.04 6.82 -5.34
N SER A 155 -12.16 6.12 -5.62
CA SER A 155 -13.50 6.57 -5.21
C SER A 155 -13.91 5.97 -3.87
N ILE A 156 -13.62 4.68 -3.66
CA ILE A 156 -13.85 3.95 -2.42
C ILE A 156 -12.62 3.10 -2.09
N PRO A 157 -12.26 2.90 -0.82
CA PRO A 157 -11.22 1.98 -0.43
C PRO A 157 -11.52 0.54 -0.88
N GLN A 158 -10.53 -0.14 -1.45
CA GLN A 158 -10.60 -1.52 -1.88
C GLN A 158 -9.49 -2.33 -1.22
N VAL A 159 -9.82 -3.29 -0.37
CA VAL A 159 -8.84 -4.12 0.32
C VAL A 159 -9.10 -5.60 0.08
N CYS A 160 -8.03 -6.34 -0.18
CA CYS A 160 -8.10 -7.78 -0.38
C CYS A 160 -7.31 -8.53 0.70
N ALA A 161 -7.91 -9.58 1.27
CA ALA A 161 -7.21 -10.60 2.03
C ALA A 161 -7.28 -11.94 1.27
N LEU A 162 -6.09 -12.53 1.03
CA LEU A 162 -5.94 -13.82 0.38
C LEU A 162 -5.73 -14.92 1.41
N PHE A 163 -6.58 -15.93 1.35
CA PHE A 163 -6.57 -17.11 2.23
C PHE A 163 -6.23 -18.40 1.48
N GLY A 164 -6.13 -18.32 0.17
CA GLY A 164 -5.85 -19.44 -0.71
C GLY A 164 -5.37 -18.92 -2.06
N PRO A 165 -5.48 -19.74 -3.13
CA PRO A 165 -5.09 -19.32 -4.46
C PRO A 165 -5.98 -18.19 -5.00
N SER A 166 -5.38 -17.36 -5.83
CA SER A 166 -6.05 -16.43 -6.74
C SER A 166 -5.44 -16.64 -8.12
N ALA A 167 -6.04 -17.54 -8.90
CA ALA A 167 -5.44 -18.11 -10.10
C ALA A 167 -5.88 -17.39 -11.38
N ALA A 168 -4.99 -17.34 -12.36
CA ALA A 168 -5.21 -16.81 -13.71
C ALA A 168 -5.80 -15.39 -13.68
N GLY A 169 -6.89 -15.12 -14.39
CA GLY A 169 -7.57 -13.82 -14.35
C GLY A 169 -8.00 -13.39 -12.94
N GLY A 170 -8.25 -14.33 -12.04
CA GLY A 170 -8.57 -14.06 -10.63
C GLY A 170 -7.48 -13.28 -9.90
N ALA A 171 -6.20 -13.47 -10.26
CA ALA A 171 -5.07 -12.77 -9.67
C ALA A 171 -5.14 -11.23 -9.81
N TYR A 172 -5.93 -10.75 -10.75
CA TYR A 172 -6.12 -9.30 -10.93
C TYR A 172 -7.08 -8.68 -9.90
N ILE A 173 -7.99 -9.46 -9.27
CA ILE A 173 -8.84 -8.89 -8.20
C ILE A 173 -7.99 -8.29 -7.08
N PRO A 174 -7.08 -9.05 -6.43
CA PRO A 174 -6.19 -8.45 -5.43
C PRO A 174 -5.27 -7.37 -6.02
N ALA A 175 -4.76 -7.55 -7.24
CA ALA A 175 -3.82 -6.61 -7.85
C ALA A 175 -4.42 -5.20 -8.10
N PHE A 176 -5.74 -5.10 -8.29
CA PHE A 176 -6.45 -3.81 -8.40
C PHE A 176 -6.85 -3.20 -7.05
N CYS A 177 -6.69 -3.94 -5.94
CA CYS A 177 -6.98 -3.39 -4.61
C CYS A 177 -5.89 -2.43 -4.14
N ASP A 178 -6.24 -1.50 -3.26
CA ASP A 178 -5.30 -0.56 -2.66
C ASP A 178 -4.26 -1.30 -1.82
N VAL A 179 -4.72 -2.33 -1.09
CA VAL A 179 -3.90 -3.15 -0.19
C VAL A 179 -4.26 -4.63 -0.34
N VAL A 180 -3.23 -5.48 -0.32
CA VAL A 180 -3.33 -6.95 -0.36
C VAL A 180 -2.66 -7.54 0.87
N VAL A 181 -3.45 -8.28 1.66
CA VAL A 181 -2.97 -9.04 2.82
C VAL A 181 -2.90 -10.51 2.43
N MET A 182 -1.76 -11.17 2.63
CA MET A 182 -1.54 -12.56 2.22
C MET A 182 -1.21 -13.44 3.42
N VAL A 183 -1.95 -14.53 3.59
CA VAL A 183 -1.68 -15.55 4.61
C VAL A 183 -0.57 -16.48 4.13
N GLU A 184 0.53 -16.53 4.87
CA GLU A 184 1.70 -17.33 4.54
C GLU A 184 1.37 -18.84 4.46
N GLY A 185 1.93 -19.53 3.48
CA GLY A 185 1.76 -20.96 3.26
C GLY A 185 0.43 -21.37 2.60
N ASN A 186 -0.58 -20.49 2.59
CA ASN A 186 -1.88 -20.78 1.95
C ASN A 186 -2.17 -19.86 0.76
N ALA A 187 -1.89 -18.56 0.92
CA ALA A 187 -2.20 -17.57 -0.11
C ALA A 187 -1.20 -17.62 -1.27
N SER A 188 -1.72 -17.56 -2.48
CA SER A 188 -0.89 -17.45 -3.69
C SER A 188 -1.61 -16.69 -4.80
N MET A 189 -0.84 -16.01 -5.65
CA MET A 189 -1.32 -15.32 -6.85
C MET A 189 -0.43 -15.71 -8.04
N TYR A 190 -1.03 -16.10 -9.15
CA TYR A 190 -0.27 -16.50 -10.34
C TYR A 190 -1.14 -16.49 -11.59
N LEU A 191 -0.54 -16.24 -12.75
CA LEU A 191 -1.25 -16.25 -14.03
C LEU A 191 -1.39 -17.67 -14.60
N GLY A 192 -0.38 -18.51 -14.44
CA GLY A 192 -0.37 -19.91 -14.85
C GLY A 192 0.09 -20.80 -13.72
N SER A 193 -0.43 -22.03 -13.62
CA SER A 193 0.05 -23.00 -12.64
C SER A 193 1.50 -23.44 -12.95
N ASP A 194 2.19 -24.01 -11.96
CA ASP A 194 3.52 -24.61 -12.11
C ASP A 194 3.61 -25.61 -13.30
N ARG A 195 2.58 -26.46 -13.46
CA ARG A 195 2.47 -27.35 -14.61
C ARG A 195 2.35 -26.62 -15.94
N MET A 196 1.62 -25.51 -15.96
CA MET A 196 1.47 -24.70 -17.18
C MET A 196 2.78 -23.99 -17.52
N VAL A 197 3.51 -23.51 -16.52
CA VAL A 197 4.84 -22.91 -16.68
C VAL A 197 5.81 -23.95 -17.26
N GLU A 198 5.89 -25.16 -16.69
CA GLU A 198 6.74 -26.23 -17.22
C GLU A 198 6.39 -26.59 -18.66
N MET A 199 5.09 -26.66 -18.99
CA MET A 199 4.64 -26.99 -20.35
C MET A 199 4.99 -25.90 -21.38
N VAL A 200 4.90 -24.62 -21.00
CA VAL A 200 5.07 -23.48 -21.94
C VAL A 200 6.53 -23.05 -22.05
N THR A 201 7.26 -23.01 -20.94
CA THR A 201 8.62 -22.45 -20.87
C THR A 201 9.70 -23.50 -20.65
N GLY A 202 9.32 -24.71 -20.19
CA GLY A 202 10.25 -25.75 -19.75
C GLY A 202 10.84 -25.51 -18.35
N GLU A 203 10.45 -24.43 -17.66
CA GLU A 203 10.91 -24.10 -16.33
C GLU A 203 10.23 -24.99 -15.29
N LYS A 204 11.03 -25.58 -14.39
CA LYS A 204 10.53 -26.32 -13.23
C LYS A 204 10.56 -25.42 -12.01
N THR A 205 9.40 -25.09 -11.50
CA THR A 205 9.19 -24.24 -10.32
C THR A 205 8.05 -24.77 -9.47
N THR A 206 7.87 -24.22 -8.28
CA THR A 206 6.72 -24.50 -7.44
C THR A 206 5.78 -23.31 -7.38
N LEU A 207 4.51 -23.53 -7.05
CA LEU A 207 3.55 -22.42 -6.86
C LEU A 207 4.00 -21.46 -5.76
N GLU A 208 4.65 -21.97 -4.70
CA GLU A 208 5.16 -21.14 -3.61
C GLU A 208 6.32 -20.23 -4.08
N GLU A 209 7.23 -20.76 -4.90
CA GLU A 209 8.37 -19.98 -5.43
C GLU A 209 7.93 -18.89 -6.41
N MET A 210 6.97 -19.18 -7.29
CA MET A 210 6.58 -18.22 -8.34
C MET A 210 5.37 -17.35 -7.99
N GLY A 211 4.59 -17.71 -6.98
CA GLY A 211 3.33 -17.02 -6.67
C GLY A 211 2.92 -17.05 -5.20
N GLY A 212 3.77 -17.54 -4.30
CA GLY A 212 3.49 -17.62 -2.88
C GLY A 212 3.48 -16.26 -2.18
N ALA A 213 2.86 -16.22 -1.01
CA ALA A 213 2.68 -15.00 -0.24
C ALA A 213 4.01 -14.28 0.07
N ARG A 214 5.03 -15.04 0.49
CA ARG A 214 6.34 -14.48 0.82
C ARG A 214 7.01 -13.86 -0.40
N MET A 215 6.98 -14.52 -1.56
CA MET A 215 7.55 -13.99 -2.80
C MET A 215 6.87 -12.67 -3.17
N HIS A 216 5.55 -12.59 -3.13
CA HIS A 216 4.83 -11.37 -3.47
C HIS A 216 5.05 -10.24 -2.46
N CYS A 217 5.21 -10.54 -1.18
CA CYS A 217 5.46 -9.52 -0.15
C CYS A 217 6.92 -9.06 -0.05
N THR A 218 7.88 -9.79 -0.64
CA THR A 218 9.32 -9.47 -0.54
C THR A 218 10.00 -9.13 -1.85
N GLN A 219 9.47 -9.62 -2.99
CA GLN A 219 10.11 -9.48 -4.30
C GLN A 219 9.25 -8.72 -5.32
N SER A 220 8.02 -9.16 -5.59
CA SER A 220 7.19 -8.53 -6.62
C SER A 220 6.48 -7.26 -6.14
N GLY A 221 6.33 -7.06 -4.83
CA GLY A 221 5.63 -5.91 -4.25
C GLY A 221 4.11 -5.89 -4.47
N VAL A 222 3.50 -6.96 -4.99
CA VAL A 222 2.03 -7.04 -5.11
C VAL A 222 1.37 -7.30 -3.77
N GLY A 223 2.00 -8.10 -2.88
CA GLY A 223 1.56 -8.33 -1.52
C GLY A 223 2.05 -7.22 -0.58
N HIS A 224 1.13 -6.62 0.17
CA HIS A 224 1.43 -5.51 1.07
C HIS A 224 1.74 -5.98 2.50
N PHE A 225 1.04 -7.02 2.95
CA PHE A 225 1.19 -7.61 4.28
C PHE A 225 1.33 -9.13 4.17
N LEU A 226 2.36 -9.66 4.82
CA LEU A 226 2.53 -11.09 5.05
C LEU A 226 2.11 -11.38 6.49
N VAL A 227 1.10 -12.22 6.67
CA VAL A 227 0.56 -12.59 7.99
C VAL A 227 0.56 -14.11 8.16
N THR A 228 0.60 -14.58 9.41
CA THR A 228 0.74 -15.99 9.72
C THR A 228 -0.60 -16.71 9.92
N SER A 229 -1.69 -15.96 10.11
CA SER A 229 -3.01 -16.53 10.32
C SER A 229 -4.11 -15.76 9.59
N GLU A 230 -5.25 -16.41 9.37
CA GLU A 230 -6.44 -15.77 8.81
C GLU A 230 -7.02 -14.73 9.76
N THR A 231 -6.91 -14.93 11.07
CA THR A 231 -7.33 -13.94 12.08
C THR A 231 -6.50 -12.67 11.99
N ASP A 232 -5.17 -12.79 11.82
CA ASP A 232 -4.29 -11.63 11.63
C ASP A 232 -4.61 -10.90 10.33
N ALA A 233 -4.97 -11.65 9.27
CA ALA A 233 -5.39 -11.04 8.01
C ALA A 233 -6.65 -10.18 8.17
N LEU A 234 -7.66 -10.70 8.85
CA LEU A 234 -8.90 -9.96 9.13
C LEU A 234 -8.66 -8.76 10.06
N ALA A 235 -7.81 -8.89 11.08
CA ALA A 235 -7.40 -7.78 11.93
C ALA A 235 -6.67 -6.69 11.14
N THR A 236 -5.78 -7.07 10.20
CA THR A 236 -5.07 -6.14 9.31
C THR A 236 -6.03 -5.39 8.40
N VAL A 237 -7.05 -6.06 7.85
CA VAL A 237 -8.11 -5.40 7.05
C VAL A 237 -8.87 -4.37 7.90
N LYS A 238 -9.27 -4.70 9.13
CA LYS A 238 -9.93 -3.76 10.04
C LYS A 238 -9.04 -2.56 10.37
N ALA A 239 -7.77 -2.81 10.67
CA ALA A 239 -6.80 -1.78 10.95
C ALA A 239 -6.61 -0.84 9.74
N TYR A 240 -6.44 -1.37 8.53
CA TYR A 240 -6.36 -0.57 7.30
C TYR A 240 -7.57 0.35 7.13
N LEU A 241 -8.78 -0.20 7.26
CA LEU A 241 -10.02 0.57 7.12
C LEU A 241 -10.16 1.67 8.18
N SER A 242 -9.53 1.54 9.35
CA SER A 242 -9.59 2.55 10.42
C SER A 242 -8.83 3.85 10.10
N TYR A 243 -7.97 3.85 9.09
CA TYR A 243 -7.21 5.03 8.65
C TYR A 243 -7.87 5.77 7.49
N LEU A 244 -8.82 5.17 6.78
CA LEU A 244 -9.38 5.74 5.56
C LEU A 244 -10.85 6.15 5.73
N PRO A 245 -11.31 7.17 5.00
CA PRO A 245 -12.73 7.50 4.93
C PRO A 245 -13.52 6.38 4.23
N SER A 246 -14.84 6.47 4.22
CA SER A 246 -15.67 5.53 3.47
C SER A 246 -15.57 5.73 1.96
N SER A 247 -15.34 6.97 1.52
CA SER A 247 -15.12 7.35 0.12
C SER A 247 -14.25 8.59 0.03
N TRP A 248 -13.79 8.93 -1.15
CA TRP A 248 -12.99 10.14 -1.45
C TRP A 248 -13.63 11.46 -1.01
N GLU A 249 -14.96 11.51 -0.87
CA GLU A 249 -15.71 12.69 -0.42
C GLU A 249 -15.60 12.91 1.11
N GLY A 250 -15.19 11.88 1.85
CA GLY A 250 -15.06 11.93 3.30
C GLY A 250 -13.66 12.34 3.77
N GLN A 251 -13.55 12.66 5.06
CA GLN A 251 -12.27 12.86 5.72
C GLN A 251 -11.85 11.57 6.46
N PRO A 252 -10.54 11.31 6.59
CA PRO A 252 -10.04 10.22 7.42
C PRO A 252 -10.62 10.31 8.84
N PRO A 253 -11.00 9.17 9.45
CA PRO A 253 -11.61 9.18 10.77
C PRO A 253 -10.58 9.57 11.85
N ALA A 254 -10.86 10.63 12.59
CA ALA A 254 -10.06 10.99 13.76
C ALA A 254 -10.24 9.94 14.89
N ALA A 255 -9.22 9.82 15.72
CA ALA A 255 -9.25 9.02 16.94
C ALA A 255 -8.92 9.89 18.15
N GLU A 256 -9.03 9.33 19.34
CA GLU A 256 -8.54 9.99 20.55
C GLU A 256 -7.04 10.25 20.43
N SER A 257 -6.64 11.49 20.73
CA SER A 257 -5.23 11.90 20.73
C SER A 257 -4.44 11.10 21.76
N ARG A 258 -3.26 10.61 21.35
CA ARG A 258 -2.31 9.96 22.25
C ARG A 258 -0.97 10.69 22.21
N PRO A 259 -0.24 10.74 23.32
CA PRO A 259 1.13 11.27 23.30
C PRO A 259 2.02 10.38 22.42
N ALA A 260 3.13 10.93 21.95
CA ALA A 260 4.21 10.13 21.37
C ALA A 260 4.84 9.23 22.46
N PRO A 261 5.42 8.07 22.08
CA PRO A 261 6.05 7.17 23.04
C PRO A 261 7.19 7.85 23.80
N SER A 262 7.08 7.98 25.13
CA SER A 262 8.10 8.60 25.97
C SER A 262 9.44 7.83 26.01
N SER A 263 9.43 6.57 25.56
CA SER A 263 10.62 5.72 25.49
C SER A 263 11.49 5.98 24.26
N ILE A 264 11.07 6.88 23.36
CA ILE A 264 11.80 7.20 22.12
C ILE A 264 12.23 8.67 22.16
N ASP A 265 13.54 8.88 22.27
CA ASP A 265 14.18 10.18 22.15
C ASP A 265 14.57 10.42 20.69
N LEU A 266 13.86 11.34 20.02
CA LEU A 266 14.09 11.66 18.60
C LEU A 266 15.46 12.26 18.34
N ALA A 267 16.01 13.05 19.27
CA ALA A 267 17.33 13.66 19.13
C ALA A 267 18.42 12.60 19.18
N ALA A 268 18.30 11.64 20.10
CA ALA A 268 19.28 10.57 20.24
C ALA A 268 19.25 9.54 19.09
N LEU A 269 18.16 9.49 18.29
CA LEU A 269 18.07 8.55 17.17
C LEU A 269 18.86 8.97 15.93
N VAL A 270 19.06 10.27 15.71
CA VAL A 270 19.73 10.79 14.52
C VAL A 270 21.23 10.94 14.80
N PRO A 271 22.09 10.13 14.17
CA PRO A 271 23.54 10.24 14.39
C PRO A 271 24.09 11.55 13.81
N GLU A 272 25.11 12.11 14.45
CA GLU A 272 25.85 13.28 13.93
C GLU A 272 26.52 12.97 12.59
N SER A 273 27.08 11.76 12.44
CA SER A 273 27.71 11.33 11.20
C SER A 273 26.69 10.95 10.15
N ASP A 274 26.74 11.56 8.99
CA ASP A 274 25.91 11.25 7.83
C ASP A 274 26.21 9.88 7.18
N ARG A 275 27.33 9.23 7.56
CA ARG A 275 27.72 7.88 7.17
C ARG A 275 27.13 6.79 8.07
N GLN A 276 26.70 7.12 9.28
CA GLN A 276 26.09 6.19 10.21
C GLN A 276 24.61 6.01 9.89
N ALA A 277 24.16 4.77 9.69
CA ALA A 277 22.77 4.45 9.45
C ALA A 277 21.95 4.54 10.74
N PHE A 278 20.67 4.90 10.61
CA PHE A 278 19.69 4.84 11.68
C PHE A 278 18.32 4.37 11.16
N ASP A 279 17.49 3.86 12.07
CA ASP A 279 16.17 3.32 11.71
C ASP A 279 15.11 4.41 11.67
N MET A 280 14.77 4.87 10.47
CA MET A 280 13.70 5.85 10.24
C MET A 280 12.32 5.34 10.69
N ARG A 281 12.09 4.02 10.75
CA ARG A 281 10.85 3.45 11.29
C ARG A 281 10.70 3.78 12.78
N ARG A 282 11.80 3.67 13.54
CA ARG A 282 11.81 4.04 14.96
C ARG A 282 11.60 5.54 15.13
N TYR A 283 12.17 6.34 14.23
CA TYR A 283 11.97 7.80 14.22
C TYR A 283 10.48 8.15 13.97
N ALA A 284 9.86 7.56 12.95
CA ALA A 284 8.44 7.75 12.65
C ALA A 284 7.55 7.34 13.84
N LYS A 285 7.82 6.20 14.47
CA LYS A 285 7.09 5.77 15.68
C LYS A 285 7.23 6.76 16.85
N GLY A 286 8.40 7.37 17.02
CA GLY A 286 8.63 8.36 18.07
C GLY A 286 7.98 9.73 17.78
N LEU A 287 7.64 10.01 16.53
CA LEU A 287 6.98 11.24 16.11
C LEU A 287 5.45 11.15 16.23
N LEU A 288 4.88 9.99 15.96
CA LEU A 288 3.45 9.74 15.89
C LEU A 288 2.84 9.41 17.26
N ASP A 289 1.52 9.40 17.32
CA ASP A 289 0.76 8.90 18.47
C ASP A 289 1.19 7.46 18.77
N GLU A 290 1.31 7.12 20.06
CA GLU A 290 1.74 5.80 20.51
C GLU A 290 0.91 4.69 19.85
N ASP A 291 1.59 3.66 19.33
CA ASP A 291 1.02 2.49 18.65
C ASP A 291 0.18 2.80 17.39
N SER A 292 0.26 4.01 16.84
CA SER A 292 -0.51 4.40 15.66
C SER A 292 0.18 4.10 14.32
N PHE A 293 1.47 3.76 14.28
CA PHE A 293 2.17 3.56 13.01
C PHE A 293 1.83 2.21 12.37
N PHE A 294 1.10 2.27 11.26
CA PHE A 294 0.69 1.12 10.43
C PHE A 294 1.50 1.10 9.14
N GLU A 295 2.65 0.40 9.15
CA GLU A 295 3.58 0.32 8.03
C GLU A 295 3.05 -0.59 6.92
N ILE A 296 3.05 -0.11 5.69
CA ILE A 296 2.66 -0.85 4.48
C ILE A 296 3.91 -1.27 3.73
N HIS A 297 3.95 -2.48 3.14
CA HIS A 297 5.12 -3.02 2.44
C HIS A 297 6.40 -3.06 3.31
N ALA A 298 6.27 -3.44 4.57
CA ALA A 298 7.41 -3.47 5.50
C ALA A 298 8.55 -4.41 5.05
N LEU A 299 8.27 -5.39 4.19
CA LEU A 299 9.22 -6.40 3.70
C LEU A 299 9.79 -6.11 2.31
N TRP A 300 9.18 -5.21 1.54
CA TRP A 300 9.58 -4.86 0.17
C TRP A 300 10.12 -3.44 0.09
N ALA A 301 11.15 -3.22 -0.76
CA ALA A 301 11.78 -1.91 -0.96
C ALA A 301 12.04 -1.17 0.37
N ARG A 302 12.76 -1.82 1.28
CA ARG A 302 12.91 -1.45 2.70
C ARG A 302 13.69 -0.16 2.91
N GLU A 303 14.41 0.33 1.89
CA GLU A 303 15.09 1.61 1.86
C GLU A 303 14.15 2.82 1.89
N VAL A 304 12.86 2.61 1.60
CA VAL A 304 11.78 3.56 1.82
C VAL A 304 10.71 2.92 2.67
N LEU A 305 10.30 3.55 3.74
CA LEU A 305 9.12 3.19 4.52
C LEU A 305 7.93 4.03 4.10
N VAL A 306 6.76 3.41 4.07
CA VAL A 306 5.47 4.08 3.90
C VAL A 306 4.47 3.49 4.88
N GLY A 307 3.55 4.30 5.38
CA GLY A 307 2.51 3.83 6.30
C GLY A 307 1.64 4.94 6.81
N PHE A 308 0.51 4.57 7.36
CA PHE A 308 -0.36 5.48 8.08
C PHE A 308 0.09 5.63 9.54
N GLY A 309 -0.21 6.78 10.13
CA GLY A 309 -0.07 7.02 11.54
C GLY A 309 -1.03 8.10 11.98
N ARG A 310 -0.90 8.52 13.24
CA ARG A 310 -1.70 9.63 13.77
C ARG A 310 -0.81 10.70 14.41
N LEU A 311 -1.20 11.93 14.22
CA LEU A 311 -0.65 13.09 14.90
C LEU A 311 -1.82 13.80 15.60
N ASP A 312 -1.85 13.77 16.92
CA ASP A 312 -2.93 14.33 17.73
C ASP A 312 -4.31 13.75 17.35
N GLY A 313 -4.37 12.43 17.16
CA GLY A 313 -5.55 11.67 16.74
C GLY A 313 -5.86 11.71 15.24
N GLU A 314 -5.26 12.62 14.49
CA GLU A 314 -5.51 12.85 13.08
C GLU A 314 -4.64 11.95 12.19
N VAL A 315 -5.23 11.35 11.17
CA VAL A 315 -4.52 10.45 10.25
C VAL A 315 -3.53 11.24 9.39
N VAL A 316 -2.32 10.71 9.27
CA VAL A 316 -1.29 11.17 8.32
C VAL A 316 -0.66 9.97 7.62
N GLY A 317 -0.26 10.16 6.37
CA GLY A 317 0.60 9.24 5.63
C GLY A 317 2.06 9.64 5.83
N VAL A 318 2.91 8.69 6.15
CA VAL A 318 4.35 8.89 6.32
C VAL A 318 5.10 8.25 5.18
N VAL A 319 6.02 9.00 4.56
CA VAL A 319 7.00 8.52 3.58
C VAL A 319 8.38 8.86 4.11
N GLY A 320 9.25 7.87 4.34
CA GLY A 320 10.57 8.13 4.92
C GLY A 320 11.68 7.30 4.30
N ASN A 321 12.88 7.87 4.18
CA ASN A 321 14.06 7.12 3.75
C ASN A 321 14.65 6.37 4.96
N ASN A 322 14.88 5.06 4.82
CA ASN A 322 15.46 4.26 5.88
C ASN A 322 16.90 3.88 5.53
N SER A 323 17.83 4.59 6.10
CA SER A 323 19.28 4.39 5.83
C SER A 323 19.82 3.05 6.33
N MET A 324 19.10 2.32 7.17
CA MET A 324 19.44 0.92 7.53
C MET A 324 19.42 -0.02 6.33
N PHE A 325 18.74 0.35 5.24
CA PHE A 325 18.65 -0.46 4.03
C PHE A 325 19.17 0.34 2.85
N LYS A 326 20.21 -0.18 2.17
CA LYS A 326 20.82 0.46 0.99
C LYS A 326 21.10 1.97 1.18
N GLY A 327 21.37 2.42 2.42
CA GLY A 327 21.64 3.81 2.75
C GLY A 327 20.47 4.79 2.56
N GLY A 328 19.23 4.32 2.38
CA GLY A 328 18.06 5.16 2.06
C GLY A 328 18.03 5.69 0.62
N VAL A 329 18.89 5.14 -0.27
CA VAL A 329 18.93 5.49 -1.70
C VAL A 329 17.65 5.05 -2.40
N LEU A 330 17.14 5.85 -3.33
CA LEU A 330 15.95 5.51 -4.09
C LEU A 330 16.30 4.58 -5.27
N PHE A 331 15.59 3.45 -5.33
CA PHE A 331 15.63 2.47 -6.41
C PHE A 331 14.30 2.43 -7.14
N ILE A 332 14.19 1.58 -8.14
CA ILE A 332 12.97 1.38 -8.93
C ILE A 332 11.79 1.00 -8.03
N ASP A 333 11.96 -0.05 -7.22
CA ASP A 333 10.90 -0.56 -6.36
C ASP A 333 10.50 0.43 -5.27
N SER A 334 11.47 1.17 -4.71
CA SER A 334 11.17 2.20 -3.70
C SER A 334 10.45 3.42 -4.29
N ALA A 335 10.77 3.78 -5.54
CA ALA A 335 10.03 4.81 -6.26
C ALA A 335 8.58 4.39 -6.54
N ASP A 336 8.36 3.15 -6.99
CA ASP A 336 7.01 2.63 -7.23
C ASP A 336 6.19 2.49 -5.93
N LYS A 337 6.82 2.01 -4.85
CA LYS A 337 6.22 1.92 -3.51
C LYS A 337 5.73 3.28 -3.01
N ALA A 338 6.61 4.28 -3.05
CA ALA A 338 6.26 5.64 -2.63
C ALA A 338 5.19 6.27 -3.53
N THR A 339 5.31 6.11 -4.86
CA THR A 339 4.32 6.57 -5.83
C THR A 339 2.92 6.11 -5.48
N ARG A 340 2.76 4.79 -5.32
CA ARG A 340 1.46 4.19 -5.03
C ARG A 340 0.88 4.65 -3.69
N PHE A 341 1.72 4.78 -2.66
CA PHE A 341 1.29 5.23 -1.35
C PHE A 341 0.88 6.71 -1.36
N VAL A 342 1.62 7.58 -2.04
CA VAL A 342 1.25 9.00 -2.21
C VAL A 342 -0.10 9.12 -2.92
N GLN A 343 -0.31 8.37 -4.01
CA GLN A 343 -1.59 8.35 -4.73
C GLN A 343 -2.74 7.84 -3.86
N LEU A 344 -2.51 6.84 -3.01
CA LEU A 344 -3.49 6.33 -2.05
C LEU A 344 -3.87 7.40 -1.03
N CYS A 345 -2.89 8.10 -0.46
CA CYS A 345 -3.13 9.18 0.48
C CYS A 345 -3.92 10.33 -0.17
N ASP A 346 -3.51 10.75 -1.37
CA ASP A 346 -4.17 11.85 -2.10
C ASP A 346 -5.63 11.49 -2.46
N ALA A 347 -5.88 10.25 -2.91
CA ALA A 347 -7.21 9.77 -3.25
C ALA A 347 -8.19 9.80 -2.07
N PHE A 348 -7.70 9.66 -0.84
CA PHE A 348 -8.54 9.56 0.36
C PHE A 348 -8.30 10.66 1.40
N ASN A 349 -7.84 11.81 0.96
CA ASN A 349 -7.69 13.02 1.79
C ASN A 349 -6.76 12.86 3.00
N VAL A 350 -5.75 11.98 2.89
CA VAL A 350 -4.76 11.75 3.96
C VAL A 350 -3.57 12.68 3.78
N PRO A 351 -3.31 13.63 4.70
CA PRO A 351 -2.13 14.49 4.65
C PRO A 351 -0.82 13.68 4.68
N LEU A 352 0.23 14.19 4.03
CA LEU A 352 1.50 13.51 3.87
C LEU A 352 2.62 14.18 4.67
N VAL A 353 3.41 13.38 5.40
CA VAL A 353 4.64 13.79 6.07
C VAL A 353 5.81 13.02 5.44
N PHE A 354 6.72 13.73 4.81
CA PHE A 354 7.94 13.19 4.23
C PHE A 354 9.10 13.36 5.22
N LEU A 355 9.72 12.26 5.63
CA LEU A 355 10.89 12.23 6.50
C LEU A 355 12.13 11.96 5.65
N SER A 356 12.82 13.00 5.24
CA SER A 356 13.92 12.93 4.29
C SER A 356 15.26 12.63 4.95
N ASP A 357 15.88 11.51 4.58
CA ASP A 357 17.30 11.18 4.75
C ASP A 357 17.80 10.53 3.46
N VAL A 358 17.67 11.26 2.34
CA VAL A 358 17.85 10.74 0.99
C VAL A 358 19.17 11.19 0.37
N PRO A 359 20.09 10.26 0.05
CA PRO A 359 21.30 10.60 -0.68
C PRO A 359 21.11 10.77 -2.19
N GLY A 360 19.92 10.47 -2.71
CA GLY A 360 19.56 10.59 -4.12
C GLY A 360 18.94 9.31 -4.68
N PHE A 361 18.75 9.29 -6.00
CA PHE A 361 18.44 8.06 -6.75
C PHE A 361 19.71 7.26 -7.01
N MET A 362 19.59 5.93 -7.09
CA MET A 362 20.69 5.07 -7.47
C MET A 362 21.13 5.36 -8.91
N VAL A 363 22.45 5.35 -9.12
CA VAL A 363 23.10 5.58 -10.42
C VAL A 363 23.84 4.33 -10.89
N GLY A 364 24.00 4.18 -12.19
CA GLY A 364 24.78 3.09 -12.77
C GLY A 364 24.03 2.31 -13.84
N SER A 365 24.77 1.62 -14.72
CA SER A 365 24.24 1.00 -15.93
C SER A 365 23.11 -0.02 -15.67
N VAL A 366 23.11 -0.70 -14.52
CA VAL A 366 22.10 -1.71 -14.18
C VAL A 366 20.74 -1.04 -13.94
N VAL A 367 20.70 -0.01 -13.10
CA VAL A 367 19.44 0.69 -12.77
C VAL A 367 18.97 1.59 -13.92
N GLU A 368 19.89 2.17 -14.71
CA GLU A 368 19.53 2.91 -15.93
C GLU A 368 18.83 2.00 -16.94
N LYS A 369 19.40 0.83 -17.25
CA LYS A 369 18.79 -0.16 -18.14
C LYS A 369 17.46 -0.70 -17.61
N ALA A 370 17.29 -0.79 -16.32
CA ALA A 370 16.04 -1.20 -15.68
C ALA A 370 15.00 -0.07 -15.60
N GLY A 371 15.36 1.18 -15.94
CA GLY A 371 14.43 2.31 -16.09
C GLY A 371 14.27 3.19 -14.86
N ILE A 372 15.33 3.41 -14.07
CA ILE A 372 15.31 4.25 -12.87
C ILE A 372 14.73 5.66 -13.14
N ILE A 373 15.05 6.26 -14.30
CA ILE A 373 14.53 7.58 -14.69
C ILE A 373 13.01 7.54 -14.84
N ARG A 374 12.48 6.50 -15.49
CA ARG A 374 11.04 6.31 -15.69
C ARG A 374 10.30 6.14 -14.36
N HIS A 375 10.83 5.31 -13.45
CA HIS A 375 10.23 5.07 -12.14
C HIS A 375 10.40 6.25 -11.19
N GLY A 376 11.54 6.94 -11.25
CA GLY A 376 11.74 8.20 -10.53
C GLY A 376 10.77 9.29 -11.00
N ALA A 377 10.52 9.38 -12.30
CA ALA A 377 9.54 10.31 -12.87
C ALA A 377 8.11 10.01 -12.37
N LYS A 378 7.71 8.73 -12.20
CA LYS A 378 6.42 8.38 -11.58
C LYS A 378 6.29 8.94 -10.17
N MET A 379 7.32 8.75 -9.33
CA MET A 379 7.33 9.23 -7.95
C MET A 379 7.21 10.76 -7.89
N ILE A 380 8.02 11.45 -8.68
CA ILE A 380 7.98 12.92 -8.76
C ILE A 380 6.61 13.40 -9.28
N SER A 381 6.02 12.73 -10.27
CA SER A 381 4.69 13.05 -10.80
C SER A 381 3.61 12.90 -9.73
N ALA A 382 3.60 11.79 -8.98
CA ALA A 382 2.62 11.56 -7.92
C ALA A 382 2.70 12.62 -6.82
N ILE A 383 3.91 13.00 -6.41
CA ILE A 383 4.13 14.05 -5.41
C ILE A 383 3.69 15.42 -5.92
N SER A 384 3.93 15.71 -7.20
CA SER A 384 3.50 16.97 -7.83
C SER A 384 1.98 17.06 -7.94
N GLU A 385 1.32 15.95 -8.27
CA GLU A 385 -0.14 15.88 -8.45
C GLU A 385 -0.89 15.86 -7.13
N ALA A 386 -0.27 15.39 -6.05
CA ALA A 386 -0.92 15.28 -4.74
C ALA A 386 -1.42 16.65 -4.24
N THR A 387 -2.71 16.71 -3.95
CA THR A 387 -3.44 17.91 -3.51
C THR A 387 -3.63 17.99 -2.00
N VAL A 388 -3.46 16.86 -1.29
CA VAL A 388 -3.49 16.84 0.17
C VAL A 388 -2.37 17.66 0.79
N PRO A 389 -2.50 18.15 2.03
CA PRO A 389 -1.42 18.81 2.75
C PRO A 389 -0.14 17.97 2.73
N LYS A 390 1.00 18.57 2.41
CA LYS A 390 2.32 17.93 2.35
C LYS A 390 3.31 18.67 3.23
N PHE A 391 4.05 17.95 4.05
CA PHE A 391 5.11 18.49 4.89
C PHE A 391 6.41 17.76 4.56
N CYS A 392 7.45 18.51 4.17
CA CYS A 392 8.80 17.98 3.97
C CYS A 392 9.61 18.24 5.25
N VAL A 393 10.05 17.19 5.91
CA VAL A 393 10.97 17.29 7.05
C VAL A 393 12.32 16.73 6.63
N VAL A 394 13.31 17.59 6.50
CA VAL A 394 14.69 17.17 6.23
C VAL A 394 15.34 16.78 7.55
N VAL A 395 15.35 15.47 7.81
CA VAL A 395 15.90 14.90 9.05
C VAL A 395 17.42 14.97 9.04
N ARG A 396 18.06 14.63 7.91
CA ARG A 396 19.51 14.68 7.78
C ARG A 396 19.98 15.04 6.37
N LYS A 397 19.67 14.24 5.35
CA LYS A 397 20.12 14.45 3.96
C LYS A 397 18.95 14.66 3.03
N ALA A 398 19.11 15.56 2.06
CA ALA A 398 18.20 15.72 0.93
C ALA A 398 19.02 16.14 -0.28
N TYR A 399 19.54 15.14 -1.05
CA TYR A 399 20.46 15.41 -2.15
C TYR A 399 19.84 15.19 -3.52
N GLY A 400 20.15 16.12 -4.44
CA GLY A 400 19.78 16.06 -5.84
C GLY A 400 18.26 15.89 -6.06
N ALA A 401 17.90 15.08 -7.05
CA ALA A 401 16.49 14.75 -7.32
C ALA A 401 15.81 13.96 -6.19
N GLY A 402 16.55 13.45 -5.20
CA GLY A 402 16.01 12.88 -3.97
C GLY A 402 15.21 13.91 -3.17
N LEU A 403 15.67 15.18 -3.09
CA LEU A 403 14.90 16.27 -2.49
C LEU A 403 13.54 16.44 -3.18
N TYR A 404 13.50 16.35 -4.50
CA TYR A 404 12.28 16.46 -5.31
C TYR A 404 11.32 15.30 -5.01
N ALA A 405 11.87 14.10 -4.93
CA ALA A 405 11.14 12.87 -4.62
C ALA A 405 10.67 12.78 -3.15
N MET A 406 11.10 13.68 -2.28
CA MET A 406 10.65 13.81 -0.90
C MET A 406 9.89 15.11 -0.65
N ALA A 407 9.17 15.59 -1.65
CA ALA A 407 8.35 16.80 -1.61
C ALA A 407 9.13 18.05 -1.14
N GLY A 408 10.35 18.24 -1.64
CA GLY A 408 11.14 19.43 -1.32
C GLY A 408 10.47 20.73 -1.76
N PRO A 409 11.06 21.91 -1.44
CA PRO A 409 10.42 23.24 -1.57
C PRO A 409 9.80 23.53 -2.92
N GLY A 410 10.43 23.06 -4.02
CA GLY A 410 9.93 23.27 -5.39
C GLY A 410 8.67 22.47 -5.74
N PHE A 411 8.18 21.60 -4.83
CA PHE A 411 6.98 20.78 -5.01
C PHE A 411 5.81 21.25 -4.15
N GLU A 412 5.86 22.48 -3.72
CA GLU A 412 4.81 23.20 -3.00
C GLU A 412 4.29 22.43 -1.76
N PRO A 413 5.17 21.97 -0.85
CA PRO A 413 4.72 21.50 0.45
C PRO A 413 4.09 22.66 1.25
N ASP A 414 3.26 22.33 2.25
CA ASP A 414 2.73 23.32 3.18
C ASP A 414 3.80 23.89 4.11
N ALA A 415 4.82 23.09 4.36
CA ALA A 415 6.08 23.55 4.94
C ALA A 415 7.23 22.60 4.59
N THR A 416 8.42 23.21 4.46
CA THR A 416 9.71 22.52 4.48
C THR A 416 10.40 22.82 5.80
N LEU A 417 10.48 21.81 6.67
CA LEU A 417 11.14 21.90 7.97
C LEU A 417 12.50 21.19 7.92
N ALA A 418 13.46 21.71 8.64
CA ALA A 418 14.77 21.10 8.74
C ALA A 418 15.14 20.85 10.21
N LEU A 419 15.75 19.68 10.50
CA LEU A 419 16.42 19.50 11.78
C LEU A 419 17.78 20.23 11.76
N PRO A 420 18.38 20.52 12.92
CA PRO A 420 19.72 21.13 12.98
C PRO A 420 20.82 20.31 12.28
N THR A 421 20.60 19.01 12.08
CA THR A 421 21.47 18.07 11.36
C THR A 421 21.27 18.06 9.85
N ALA A 422 20.31 18.83 9.33
CA ALA A 422 19.91 18.77 7.93
C ALA A 422 20.96 19.34 6.97
N LYS A 423 21.11 18.67 5.83
CA LYS A 423 21.95 19.10 4.70
C LYS A 423 21.15 18.99 3.41
N ILE A 424 21.04 20.08 2.68
CA ILE A 424 20.36 20.14 1.38
C ILE A 424 21.36 20.57 0.32
N ALA A 425 21.56 19.77 -0.72
CA ALA A 425 22.54 20.02 -1.75
C ALA A 425 22.25 19.27 -3.05
N VAL A 426 22.95 19.62 -4.13
CA VAL A 426 22.91 18.83 -5.38
C VAL A 426 23.50 17.44 -5.15
N MET A 427 24.56 17.33 -4.34
CA MET A 427 25.21 16.09 -3.95
C MET A 427 25.98 16.27 -2.64
N GLY A 428 26.34 15.20 -1.96
CA GLY A 428 27.16 15.30 -0.73
C GLY A 428 28.55 15.86 -1.00
N ALA A 429 29.17 16.51 -0.01
CA ALA A 429 30.42 17.23 -0.13
C ALA A 429 31.57 16.40 -0.74
N GLU A 430 31.68 15.11 -0.38
CA GLU A 430 32.69 14.21 -0.94
C GLU A 430 32.54 14.00 -2.45
N ALA A 431 31.33 13.74 -2.90
CA ALA A 431 31.03 13.58 -4.32
C ALA A 431 31.21 14.89 -5.09
N ALA A 432 30.77 16.01 -4.52
CA ALA A 432 30.91 17.34 -5.13
C ALA A 432 32.37 17.72 -5.36
N VAL A 433 33.20 17.57 -4.34
CA VAL A 433 34.63 17.89 -4.43
C VAL A 433 35.34 17.01 -5.46
N ASN A 434 35.03 15.70 -5.47
CA ASN A 434 35.60 14.79 -6.46
C ASN A 434 35.10 15.11 -7.88
N ALA A 435 33.85 15.46 -8.07
CA ALA A 435 33.30 15.78 -9.40
C ALA A 435 33.89 17.09 -9.97
N VAL A 436 33.99 18.13 -9.13
CA VAL A 436 34.42 19.47 -9.57
C VAL A 436 35.95 19.56 -9.70
N TYR A 437 36.69 18.93 -8.78
CA TYR A 437 38.15 19.09 -8.65
C TYR A 437 38.95 17.85 -9.03
N ALA A 438 38.35 16.83 -9.69
CA ALA A 438 39.01 15.57 -10.04
C ALA A 438 40.40 15.74 -10.68
N ASN A 439 40.49 16.59 -11.72
CA ASN A 439 41.72 16.84 -12.43
C ASN A 439 42.77 17.55 -11.54
N LYS A 440 42.32 18.48 -10.71
CA LYS A 440 43.23 19.21 -9.79
C LYS A 440 43.74 18.32 -8.67
N ILE A 441 42.89 17.47 -8.12
CA ILE A 441 43.26 16.48 -7.11
C ILE A 441 44.28 15.48 -7.68
N ALA A 442 44.06 15.02 -8.94
CA ALA A 442 44.99 14.10 -9.60
C ALA A 442 46.37 14.75 -9.94
N ALA A 443 46.40 16.06 -10.11
CA ALA A 443 47.64 16.79 -10.40
C ALA A 443 48.51 17.09 -9.17
N ILE A 444 47.98 16.92 -7.94
CA ILE A 444 48.75 17.10 -6.68
C ILE A 444 49.49 15.81 -6.40
N GLU A 445 50.83 15.83 -6.50
CA GLU A 445 51.68 14.65 -6.32
C GLU A 445 51.83 14.30 -4.84
N ASP A 446 52.00 15.32 -3.98
CA ASP A 446 52.14 15.11 -2.54
C ASP A 446 50.82 14.67 -1.91
N GLU A 447 50.87 13.55 -1.17
CA GLU A 447 49.70 12.94 -0.57
C GLU A 447 49.09 13.80 0.53
N GLN A 448 49.92 14.49 1.34
CA GLN A 448 49.46 15.36 2.41
C GLN A 448 48.80 16.64 1.83
N GLU A 449 49.44 17.29 0.85
CA GLU A 449 48.91 18.46 0.16
C GLU A 449 47.57 18.14 -0.53
N ARG A 450 47.47 16.94 -1.13
CA ARG A 450 46.22 16.45 -1.74
C ARG A 450 45.11 16.28 -0.69
N ALA A 451 45.42 15.66 0.44
CA ALA A 451 44.49 15.48 1.55
C ALA A 451 44.00 16.82 2.11
N ASP A 452 44.92 17.77 2.33
CA ASP A 452 44.63 19.09 2.85
C ASP A 452 43.78 19.92 1.86
N PHE A 453 44.07 19.83 0.55
CA PHE A 453 43.24 20.45 -0.48
C PHE A 453 41.83 19.90 -0.48
N VAL A 454 41.64 18.57 -0.45
CA VAL A 454 40.34 17.92 -0.41
C VAL A 454 39.59 18.31 0.87
N ALA A 455 40.24 18.31 2.02
CA ALA A 455 39.64 18.71 3.30
C ALA A 455 39.17 20.15 3.29
N THR A 456 39.98 21.08 2.76
CA THR A 456 39.63 22.49 2.62
C THR A 456 38.40 22.67 1.72
N LYS A 457 38.40 22.00 0.55
CA LYS A 457 37.25 22.12 -0.40
C LYS A 457 35.96 21.50 0.15
N ARG A 458 36.05 20.44 0.97
CA ARG A 458 34.92 19.90 1.70
C ARG A 458 34.37 20.88 2.74
N ALA A 459 35.25 21.50 3.52
CA ALA A 459 34.85 22.49 4.51
C ALA A 459 34.17 23.72 3.88
N ASP A 460 34.72 24.22 2.75
CA ASP A 460 34.11 25.30 1.96
C ASP A 460 32.69 24.89 1.54
N TYR A 461 32.52 23.67 1.00
CA TYR A 461 31.22 23.16 0.52
C TYR A 461 30.23 22.96 1.68
N ASP A 462 30.68 22.40 2.81
CA ASP A 462 29.83 22.20 3.99
C ASP A 462 29.31 23.53 4.55
N THR A 463 30.08 24.62 4.44
CA THR A 463 29.62 25.98 4.78
C THR A 463 28.51 26.47 3.85
N ASP A 464 28.59 26.13 2.56
CA ASP A 464 27.59 26.54 1.56
C ASP A 464 26.24 25.85 1.74
N ILE A 465 26.22 24.63 2.30
CA ILE A 465 25.02 23.83 2.54
C ILE A 465 24.58 23.82 4.01
N ASP A 466 25.11 24.74 4.82
CA ASP A 466 24.72 24.92 6.21
C ASP A 466 23.22 25.28 6.32
N VAL A 467 22.53 24.63 7.26
CA VAL A 467 21.07 24.74 7.39
C VAL A 467 20.62 26.15 7.74
N VAL A 468 21.41 26.91 8.53
CA VAL A 468 21.08 28.30 8.89
C VAL A 468 21.20 29.21 7.68
N ARG A 469 22.22 29.00 6.84
CA ARG A 469 22.35 29.70 5.57
C ARG A 469 21.16 29.39 4.65
N LEU A 470 20.80 28.13 4.51
CA LEU A 470 19.64 27.73 3.70
C LEU A 470 18.32 28.35 4.21
N ALA A 471 18.14 28.44 5.52
CA ALA A 471 17.00 29.11 6.11
C ALA A 471 17.01 30.62 5.85
N SER A 472 18.18 31.27 5.87
CA SER A 472 18.31 32.70 5.54
C SER A 472 17.95 33.03 4.10
N GLU A 473 18.10 32.04 3.20
CA GLU A 473 17.74 32.13 1.77
C GLU A 473 16.30 31.60 1.51
N LEU A 474 15.51 31.33 2.55
CA LEU A 474 14.13 30.84 2.47
C LEU A 474 14.00 29.48 1.75
N VAL A 475 15.04 28.65 1.79
CA VAL A 475 14.99 27.28 1.27
C VAL A 475 14.19 26.38 2.21
N VAL A 476 14.24 26.65 3.51
CA VAL A 476 13.41 25.98 4.53
C VAL A 476 12.61 27.02 5.30
N ASP A 477 11.40 26.66 5.74
CA ASP A 477 10.51 27.55 6.47
C ASP A 477 10.90 27.71 7.93
N ASP A 478 11.53 26.65 8.50
CA ASP A 478 11.99 26.68 9.88
C ASP A 478 13.06 25.60 10.15
N ILE A 479 13.92 25.87 11.14
CA ILE A 479 14.84 24.90 11.72
C ILE A 479 14.26 24.48 13.08
N VAL A 480 13.81 23.25 13.17
CA VAL A 480 13.05 22.74 14.31
C VAL A 480 13.86 21.74 15.10
N ALA A 481 13.94 21.92 16.42
CA ALA A 481 14.55 20.92 17.29
C ALA A 481 13.74 19.61 17.27
N PRO A 482 14.41 18.43 17.32
CA PRO A 482 13.71 17.15 17.23
C PRO A 482 12.54 16.99 18.21
N GLU A 483 12.69 17.46 19.43
CA GLU A 483 11.68 17.40 20.49
C GLU A 483 10.47 18.31 20.24
N ALA A 484 10.62 19.37 19.44
CA ALA A 484 9.55 20.30 19.08
C ALA A 484 8.85 19.92 17.76
N LEU A 485 9.40 19.00 16.99
CA LEU A 485 8.95 18.68 15.63
C LEU A 485 7.49 18.22 15.61
N ARG A 486 7.09 17.38 16.57
CA ARG A 486 5.72 16.88 16.64
C ARG A 486 4.72 18.03 16.78
N ASP A 487 4.93 18.91 17.75
CA ASP A 487 4.02 20.03 18.03
C ASP A 487 3.96 21.01 16.87
N GLU A 488 5.08 21.20 16.18
CA GLU A 488 5.13 22.04 14.98
C GLU A 488 4.31 21.43 13.83
N LEU A 489 4.43 20.13 13.59
CA LEU A 489 3.63 19.44 12.57
C LEU A 489 2.14 19.46 12.91
N VAL A 490 1.75 19.25 14.18
CA VAL A 490 0.34 19.31 14.61
C VAL A 490 -0.26 20.70 14.34
N ARG A 491 0.45 21.78 14.71
CA ARG A 491 -0.02 23.15 14.44
C ARG A 491 -0.18 23.43 12.95
N ARG A 492 0.81 23.05 12.15
CA ARG A 492 0.78 23.29 10.69
C ARG A 492 -0.28 22.43 10.01
N LEU A 493 -0.46 21.19 10.44
CA LEU A 493 -1.50 20.30 9.93
C LEU A 493 -2.90 20.88 10.16
N ALA A 494 -3.17 21.39 11.36
CA ALA A 494 -4.45 22.03 11.68
C ALA A 494 -4.77 23.23 10.76
N LEU A 495 -3.75 24.03 10.41
CA LEU A 495 -3.90 25.16 9.49
C LEU A 495 -4.08 24.71 8.02
N ALA A 496 -3.36 23.67 7.60
CA ALA A 496 -3.36 23.22 6.21
C ALA A 496 -4.65 22.48 5.81
N ARG A 497 -5.42 21.95 6.75
CA ARG A 497 -6.66 21.17 6.51
C ARG A 497 -7.76 21.94 5.77
N SER A 498 -7.82 23.25 5.95
CA SER A 498 -8.82 24.11 5.31
C SER A 498 -8.49 24.51 3.88
N LYS A 499 -7.31 24.12 3.36
CA LYS A 499 -6.90 24.50 2.00
C LYS A 499 -7.65 23.67 0.97
N ASP A 500 -8.39 24.36 0.09
CA ASP A 500 -8.93 23.76 -1.13
C ASP A 500 -7.84 23.80 -2.21
N ARG A 501 -7.43 22.64 -2.68
CA ARG A 501 -6.32 22.50 -3.62
C ARG A 501 -6.75 21.76 -4.87
N HIS A 502 -6.38 22.32 -6.00
CA HIS A 502 -6.50 21.71 -7.31
C HIS A 502 -5.16 21.76 -8.03
N PHE A 503 -4.62 20.61 -8.43
CA PHE A 503 -3.34 20.57 -9.13
C PHE A 503 -3.44 21.27 -10.49
N SER A 504 -4.33 20.81 -11.38
CA SER A 504 -4.56 21.45 -12.67
C SER A 504 -5.91 21.06 -13.29
N ARG A 505 -6.46 21.92 -14.14
CA ARG A 505 -7.74 21.67 -14.81
C ARG A 505 -7.54 20.77 -16.03
N ARG A 506 -7.68 19.44 -15.88
CA ARG A 506 -7.54 18.42 -16.94
C ARG A 506 -8.38 17.19 -16.64
N ARG A 507 -8.58 16.30 -17.64
CA ARG A 507 -9.31 15.03 -17.39
C ARG A 507 -8.50 14.08 -16.49
N HIS A 508 -7.22 13.89 -16.78
CA HIS A 508 -6.24 13.12 -16.02
C HIS A 508 -4.84 13.43 -16.54
N GLY A 509 -3.81 13.05 -15.79
CA GLY A 509 -2.43 13.10 -16.25
C GLY A 509 -2.09 11.94 -17.20
N VAL A 510 -0.98 12.06 -17.91
CA VAL A 510 -0.31 10.94 -18.57
C VAL A 510 0.81 10.49 -17.64
N THR A 511 0.58 9.34 -16.99
CA THR A 511 1.53 8.82 -16.00
C THR A 511 2.84 8.42 -16.72
N PRO A 512 4.02 8.84 -16.23
CA PRO A 512 5.30 8.35 -16.72
C PRO A 512 5.40 6.84 -16.53
N VAL A 513 5.74 6.08 -17.57
CA VAL A 513 5.84 4.60 -17.55
C VAL A 513 7.15 4.11 -18.16
#